data_17fb75e7c253e03d9e936f6553e6505f
#
_entry.id   17fb75e7c253e03d9e936f6553e6505f
#
_cell.length_a   1.000
_cell.length_b   1.000
_cell.length_c   1.000
_cell.angle_alpha   90.00
_cell.angle_beta   90.00
_cell.angle_gamma   90.00
#
_symmetry.space_group_name_H-M   'P 1'
#
loop_
_entity.id
_entity.type
_entity.pdbx_description
1 polymer ?
#
loop_
_entity_poly.entity_id
_entity_poly.type
_entity_poly.pdbx_seq_one_letter_code
_entity_poly.pdbx_strand_id
1 'polypeptide(L)'
;MMKKILTIALSLMMLLSFAACAAKTADAPAAAAAASVDMSAVKLLQDGVLTVGMEIGYPPFEDFAEDGTTPIGYDVDFAKALGEKLGVTVNFVNTAWDGIFQGIGVNYDCVISAVTITEERKGSMLFSEPYINNYQAVVVNKDFAGKIGSFLDLNNMAIAVQKETTSDILMSDYVSTGSITATISANEKVTTCFTQLENGEVDAVVVDSTVADGYLASNPDKFVKAFQDESEPEQFGVAMALDNTALQAAINEAIAQLTSEGFFEANVAYWFGK
;
A
#
# COMPACT_ATOMS: atom_id res chain seq x y z
N MET A 1 -4.22 -76.37 -20.61
CA MET A 1 -2.97 -77.11 -20.74
C MET A 1 -1.91 -76.26 -20.02
N MET A 2 -1.67 -76.58 -18.77
CA MET A 2 -0.53 -77.35 -18.21
C MET A 2 0.79 -77.07 -18.93
N LYS A 3 1.76 -76.46 -18.23
CA LYS A 3 2.75 -77.12 -17.37
C LYS A 3 3.55 -76.14 -16.55
N LYS A 4 3.57 -76.41 -15.27
CA LYS A 4 4.54 -76.16 -14.20
C LYS A 4 5.94 -76.56 -14.61
N ILE A 5 6.94 -75.96 -13.89
CA ILE A 5 8.22 -76.47 -13.31
C ILE A 5 8.96 -75.25 -12.79
N LEU A 6 9.12 -74.89 -11.55
CA LEU A 6 9.81 -75.41 -10.35
C LEU A 6 11.32 -75.72 -10.60
N THR A 7 12.24 -75.01 -9.96
CA THR A 7 13.37 -75.46 -9.09
C THR A 7 14.48 -74.40 -9.07
N ILE A 8 14.87 -73.98 -7.93
CA ILE A 8 15.84 -74.32 -6.86
C ILE A 8 16.92 -73.25 -6.67
N ALA A 9 17.06 -72.89 -5.45
CA ALA A 9 18.00 -72.02 -4.81
C ALA A 9 19.50 -72.35 -5.07
N LEU A 10 20.35 -71.30 -5.01
CA LEU A 10 21.67 -71.45 -4.51
C LEU A 10 22.12 -70.12 -3.82
N SER A 11 22.34 -70.25 -2.53
CA SER A 11 22.91 -69.29 -1.64
C SER A 11 24.40 -69.01 -2.00
N LEU A 12 24.79 -67.74 -2.18
CA LEU A 12 26.18 -67.38 -2.06
C LEU A 12 26.28 -66.10 -1.23
N MET A 13 26.73 -66.27 -0.02
CA MET A 13 27.03 -65.24 0.94
C MET A 13 28.32 -64.53 0.51
N MET A 14 28.22 -63.28 0.08
CA MET A 14 29.38 -62.37 -0.04
C MET A 14 29.23 -61.27 0.99
N LEU A 15 30.10 -61.35 1.99
CA LEU A 15 30.39 -60.31 2.92
C LEU A 15 31.10 -59.16 2.18
N LEU A 16 30.39 -58.05 1.95
CA LEU A 16 30.98 -56.78 1.52
C LEU A 16 30.89 -55.81 2.70
N SER A 17 32.03 -55.53 3.25
CA SER A 17 32.29 -54.50 4.25
C SER A 17 31.94 -53.13 3.70
N PHE A 18 30.82 -52.53 4.18
CA PHE A 18 30.50 -51.11 3.98
C PHE A 18 31.40 -50.27 4.85
N ALA A 19 32.40 -49.64 4.28
CA ALA A 19 33.06 -48.49 4.84
C ALA A 19 32.05 -47.33 4.89
N ALA A 20 31.58 -46.99 6.06
CA ALA A 20 30.71 -45.80 6.26
C ALA A 20 31.55 -44.55 6.04
N CYS A 21 31.50 -43.96 4.85
CA CYS A 21 31.83 -42.56 4.65
C CYS A 21 30.70 -41.73 5.28
N ALA A 22 30.97 -41.23 6.50
CA ALA A 22 30.14 -40.17 7.10
C ALA A 22 30.26 -38.93 6.22
N ALA A 23 29.28 -38.72 5.32
CA ALA A 23 29.05 -37.46 4.69
C ALA A 23 28.64 -36.48 5.80
N LYS A 24 29.52 -35.53 6.08
CA LYS A 24 29.22 -34.38 6.92
C LYS A 24 28.12 -33.61 6.19
N THR A 25 26.85 -33.75 6.63
CA THR A 25 25.79 -32.84 6.24
C THR A 25 26.24 -31.45 6.68
N ALA A 26 26.56 -30.60 5.70
CA ALA A 26 26.71 -29.19 5.96
C ALA A 26 25.35 -28.73 6.48
N ASP A 27 25.29 -28.32 7.74
CA ASP A 27 24.18 -27.56 8.28
C ASP A 27 23.97 -26.35 7.35
N ALA A 28 22.87 -26.34 6.64
CA ALA A 28 22.38 -25.10 6.05
C ALA A 28 22.27 -24.08 7.19
N PRO A 29 22.75 -22.85 7.02
CA PRO A 29 22.57 -21.84 8.07
C PRO A 29 21.07 -21.76 8.34
N ALA A 30 20.68 -22.04 9.58
CA ALA A 30 19.35 -21.76 10.06
C ALA A 30 19.08 -20.28 9.73
N ALA A 31 18.04 -20.01 8.94
CA ALA A 31 17.58 -18.65 8.77
C ALA A 31 17.43 -18.07 10.17
N ALA A 32 18.19 -17.03 10.49
CA ALA A 32 18.05 -16.33 11.74
C ALA A 32 16.58 -15.95 11.85
N ALA A 33 15.88 -16.46 12.85
CA ALA A 33 14.53 -16.02 13.14
C ALA A 33 14.63 -14.50 13.30
N ALA A 34 13.92 -13.75 12.46
CA ALA A 34 13.87 -12.30 12.57
C ALA A 34 13.49 -11.99 14.04
N ALA A 35 14.25 -11.11 14.70
CA ALA A 35 13.95 -10.73 16.06
C ALA A 35 12.52 -10.16 16.07
N SER A 36 11.67 -10.65 16.96
CA SER A 36 10.32 -10.10 17.12
C SER A 36 10.45 -8.68 17.67
N VAL A 37 9.63 -7.76 17.12
CA VAL A 37 9.55 -6.38 17.60
C VAL A 37 9.10 -6.36 19.06
N ASP A 38 9.73 -5.52 19.89
CA ASP A 38 9.35 -5.38 21.29
C ASP A 38 8.06 -4.58 21.46
N MET A 39 6.99 -5.28 21.79
CA MET A 39 5.65 -4.71 22.03
C MET A 39 5.37 -4.42 23.52
N SER A 40 6.33 -4.63 24.42
CA SER A 40 6.09 -4.56 25.86
C SER A 40 5.61 -3.19 26.38
N ALA A 41 6.00 -2.11 25.71
CA ALA A 41 5.59 -0.74 26.02
C ALA A 41 4.40 -0.25 25.18
N VAL A 42 3.98 -0.99 24.14
CA VAL A 42 2.92 -0.58 23.24
C VAL A 42 1.55 -0.83 23.87
N LYS A 43 0.71 0.18 23.81
CA LYS A 43 -0.69 0.07 24.22
C LYS A 43 -1.56 0.15 22.96
N LEU A 44 -2.29 -0.91 22.71
CA LEU A 44 -3.31 -0.99 21.67
C LEU A 44 -4.71 -0.80 22.30
N LEU A 45 -5.65 -0.35 21.49
CA LEU A 45 -7.06 -0.22 21.91
C LEU A 45 -7.67 -1.56 22.32
N GLN A 46 -7.19 -2.64 21.71
CA GLN A 46 -7.52 -4.01 22.06
C GLN A 46 -6.23 -4.85 22.14
N ASP A 47 -6.01 -5.50 23.27
CA ASP A 47 -4.83 -6.32 23.48
C ASP A 47 -4.65 -7.38 22.38
N GLY A 48 -3.47 -7.42 21.76
CA GLY A 48 -3.12 -8.37 20.71
C GLY A 48 -3.75 -8.09 19.33
N VAL A 49 -4.43 -6.95 19.16
CA VAL A 49 -5.06 -6.56 17.89
C VAL A 49 -4.61 -5.15 17.52
N LEU A 50 -3.96 -5.01 16.37
CA LEU A 50 -3.71 -3.71 15.73
C LEU A 50 -4.95 -3.34 14.93
N THR A 51 -5.68 -2.34 15.37
CA THR A 51 -6.85 -1.82 14.65
C THR A 51 -6.40 -0.71 13.71
N VAL A 52 -6.66 -0.88 12.42
CA VAL A 52 -6.20 0.03 11.35
C VAL A 52 -7.40 0.69 10.70
N GLY A 53 -7.45 2.03 10.78
CA GLY A 53 -8.39 2.84 10.01
C GLY A 53 -7.89 2.98 8.57
N MET A 54 -8.77 2.80 7.58
CA MET A 54 -8.50 3.05 6.17
C MET A 54 -9.77 3.39 5.39
N GLU A 55 -9.63 4.17 4.33
CA GLU A 55 -10.70 4.44 3.39
C GLU A 55 -10.71 3.36 2.29
N ILE A 56 -11.43 2.25 2.52
CA ILE A 56 -11.50 1.18 1.51
C ILE A 56 -12.30 1.67 0.29
N GLY A 57 -11.58 1.85 -0.82
CA GLY A 57 -12.06 2.47 -2.05
C GLY A 57 -11.07 3.45 -2.67
N TYR A 58 -9.76 3.32 -2.33
CA TYR A 58 -8.64 4.08 -2.87
C TYR A 58 -7.63 3.14 -3.56
N PRO A 59 -8.04 2.47 -4.65
CA PRO A 59 -7.19 1.51 -5.34
C PRO A 59 -5.96 2.20 -5.97
N PRO A 60 -4.80 1.50 -6.01
CA PRO A 60 -4.58 0.10 -5.62
C PRO A 60 -4.12 -0.09 -4.16
N PHE A 61 -4.22 0.94 -3.30
CA PHE A 61 -3.80 0.86 -1.89
C PHE A 61 -4.78 0.04 -1.06
N GLU A 62 -6.08 0.33 -1.15
CA GLU A 62 -7.14 -0.40 -0.49
C GLU A 62 -8.43 -0.42 -1.31
N ASP A 63 -8.98 -1.60 -1.47
CA ASP A 63 -10.26 -1.84 -2.13
C ASP A 63 -10.91 -3.09 -1.53
N PHE A 64 -12.14 -3.38 -1.91
CA PHE A 64 -12.75 -4.66 -1.63
C PHE A 64 -12.50 -5.64 -2.78
N ALA A 65 -12.24 -6.91 -2.43
CA ALA A 65 -12.26 -8.00 -3.38
C ALA A 65 -13.65 -8.14 -4.05
N GLU A 66 -13.76 -9.02 -5.04
CA GLU A 66 -15.03 -9.27 -5.75
C GLU A 66 -16.19 -9.69 -4.83
N ASP A 67 -15.89 -10.19 -3.63
CA ASP A 67 -16.91 -10.54 -2.62
C ASP A 67 -17.53 -9.30 -1.92
N GLY A 68 -16.99 -8.11 -2.17
CA GLY A 68 -17.46 -6.83 -1.63
C GLY A 68 -17.21 -6.65 -0.12
N THR A 69 -16.45 -7.53 0.51
CA THR A 69 -16.24 -7.53 1.96
C THR A 69 -14.79 -7.72 2.40
N THR A 70 -13.98 -8.45 1.63
CA THR A 70 -12.59 -8.74 1.95
C THR A 70 -11.69 -7.60 1.50
N PRO A 71 -10.99 -6.90 2.42
CA PRO A 71 -10.03 -5.86 2.05
C PRO A 71 -8.82 -6.45 1.32
N ILE A 72 -8.44 -5.80 0.21
CA ILE A 72 -7.27 -6.09 -0.59
C ILE A 72 -6.56 -4.79 -0.95
N GLY A 73 -5.28 -4.83 -1.27
CA GLY A 73 -4.52 -3.68 -1.73
C GLY A 73 -3.13 -3.62 -1.12
N TYR A 74 -2.34 -2.68 -1.61
CA TYR A 74 -0.96 -2.47 -1.17
C TYR A 74 -0.86 -2.20 0.33
N ASP A 75 -1.69 -1.30 0.85
CA ASP A 75 -1.72 -0.93 2.26
C ASP A 75 -2.33 -2.03 3.13
N VAL A 76 -3.26 -2.80 2.58
CA VAL A 76 -3.85 -3.97 3.26
C VAL A 76 -2.79 -5.06 3.46
N ASP A 77 -1.98 -5.35 2.43
CA ASP A 77 -0.91 -6.35 2.53
C ASP A 77 0.22 -5.85 3.43
N PHE A 78 0.57 -4.56 3.38
CA PHE A 78 1.50 -3.95 4.31
C PHE A 78 1.01 -4.05 5.77
N ALA A 79 -0.24 -3.69 6.04
CA ALA A 79 -0.81 -3.78 7.39
C ALA A 79 -0.79 -5.23 7.93
N LYS A 80 -1.09 -6.24 7.10
CA LYS A 80 -0.98 -7.65 7.48
C LYS A 80 0.45 -8.04 7.82
N ALA A 81 1.42 -7.69 6.95
CA ALA A 81 2.83 -7.96 7.18
C ALA A 81 3.35 -7.25 8.45
N LEU A 82 2.89 -6.02 8.70
CA LEU A 82 3.16 -5.29 9.91
C LEU A 82 2.65 -6.04 11.15
N GLY A 83 1.40 -6.52 11.11
CA GLY A 83 0.82 -7.33 12.19
C GLY A 83 1.62 -8.59 12.49
N GLU A 84 2.13 -9.28 11.47
CA GLU A 84 3.00 -10.44 11.63
C GLU A 84 4.31 -10.09 12.36
N LYS A 85 4.95 -8.95 12.00
CA LYS A 85 6.18 -8.48 12.68
C LYS A 85 5.94 -8.08 14.12
N LEU A 86 4.79 -7.46 14.41
CA LEU A 86 4.39 -7.04 15.74
C LEU A 86 3.84 -8.20 16.59
N GLY A 87 3.58 -9.37 15.99
CA GLY A 87 2.99 -10.52 16.67
C GLY A 87 1.55 -10.30 17.12
N VAL A 88 0.78 -9.51 16.35
CA VAL A 88 -0.62 -9.18 16.62
C VAL A 88 -1.50 -9.51 15.40
N THR A 89 -2.80 -9.67 15.64
CA THR A 89 -3.77 -9.73 14.54
C THR A 89 -4.10 -8.32 14.06
N VAL A 90 -4.47 -8.18 12.77
CA VAL A 90 -4.89 -6.90 12.21
C VAL A 90 -6.39 -6.89 12.01
N ASN A 91 -7.04 -5.81 12.46
CA ASN A 91 -8.45 -5.54 12.23
C ASN A 91 -8.59 -4.25 11.42
N PHE A 92 -9.28 -4.32 10.28
CA PHE A 92 -9.51 -3.16 9.40
C PHE A 92 -10.84 -2.48 9.74
N VAL A 93 -10.79 -1.16 9.91
CA VAL A 93 -11.98 -0.31 10.10
C VAL A 93 -12.12 0.56 8.87
N ASN A 94 -13.09 0.21 8.01
CA ASN A 94 -13.43 1.05 6.87
C ASN A 94 -14.12 2.33 7.35
N THR A 95 -13.56 3.47 6.96
CA THR A 95 -14.07 4.80 7.31
C THR A 95 -13.92 5.76 6.14
N ALA A 96 -14.68 6.86 6.15
CA ALA A 96 -14.49 7.90 5.14
C ALA A 96 -13.16 8.64 5.38
N TRP A 97 -12.55 9.14 4.30
CA TRP A 97 -11.35 9.98 4.38
C TRP A 97 -11.61 11.24 5.23
N ASP A 98 -12.76 11.89 4.99
CA ASP A 98 -13.21 13.01 5.81
C ASP A 98 -13.36 12.55 7.27
N GLY A 99 -12.53 13.11 8.14
CA GLY A 99 -12.51 12.75 9.56
C GLY A 99 -11.69 11.51 9.94
N ILE A 100 -10.99 10.86 9.01
CA ILE A 100 -10.20 9.64 9.29
C ILE A 100 -9.19 9.85 10.42
N PHE A 101 -8.54 11.00 10.51
CA PHE A 101 -7.53 11.27 11.54
C PHE A 101 -8.13 11.46 12.93
N GLN A 102 -9.39 11.84 13.03
CA GLN A 102 -10.09 12.04 14.30
C GLN A 102 -10.40 10.71 15.02
N GLY A 103 -10.39 9.60 14.29
CA GLY A 103 -10.58 8.27 14.86
C GLY A 103 -9.34 7.66 15.51
N ILE A 104 -8.14 8.24 15.28
CA ILE A 104 -6.88 7.72 15.80
C ILE A 104 -6.88 7.76 17.34
N GLY A 105 -6.56 6.63 17.96
CA GLY A 105 -6.56 6.47 19.40
C GLY A 105 -7.95 6.34 20.04
N VAL A 106 -9.03 6.35 19.24
CA VAL A 106 -10.42 6.23 19.69
C VAL A 106 -11.12 5.03 19.04
N ASN A 107 -11.08 4.97 17.70
CA ASN A 107 -11.72 3.92 16.91
C ASN A 107 -10.72 2.92 16.34
N TYR A 108 -9.49 3.35 16.14
CA TYR A 108 -8.36 2.54 15.64
C TYR A 108 -7.05 3.06 16.20
N ASP A 109 -6.03 2.19 16.25
CA ASP A 109 -4.71 2.48 16.79
C ASP A 109 -3.90 3.39 15.85
N CYS A 110 -4.06 3.18 14.56
CA CYS A 110 -3.36 3.93 13.52
C CYS A 110 -4.19 4.00 12.23
N VAL A 111 -3.75 4.83 11.29
CA VAL A 111 -4.27 4.91 9.93
C VAL A 111 -3.17 4.49 8.96
N ILE A 112 -3.51 3.53 8.09
CA ILE A 112 -2.73 3.13 6.91
C ILE A 112 -3.69 3.23 5.73
N SER A 113 -3.56 4.29 4.91
CA SER A 113 -4.49 4.63 3.83
C SER A 113 -3.86 5.69 2.93
N ALA A 114 -2.72 5.38 2.32
CA ALA A 114 -1.94 6.27 1.45
C ALA A 114 -1.74 7.68 2.06
N VAL A 115 -1.45 7.76 3.37
CA VAL A 115 -1.40 9.04 4.09
C VAL A 115 -0.08 9.76 3.83
N THR A 116 -0.12 10.85 3.07
CA THR A 116 1.04 11.72 2.87
C THR A 116 1.53 12.33 4.18
N ILE A 117 2.81 12.18 4.44
CA ILE A 117 3.51 12.83 5.54
C ILE A 117 3.70 14.30 5.19
N THR A 118 2.99 15.20 5.89
CA THR A 118 3.15 16.65 5.73
C THR A 118 3.52 17.32 7.05
N GLU A 119 4.17 18.48 6.99
CA GLU A 119 4.50 19.25 8.21
C GLU A 119 3.24 19.68 8.97
N GLU A 120 2.16 19.99 8.26
CA GLU A 120 0.87 20.31 8.88
C GLU A 120 0.33 19.13 9.68
N ARG A 121 0.29 17.92 9.07
CA ARG A 121 -0.19 16.70 9.71
C ARG A 121 0.68 16.28 10.90
N LYS A 122 2.02 16.47 10.82
CA LYS A 122 2.94 16.23 11.95
C LYS A 122 2.65 17.10 13.16
N GLY A 123 1.99 18.24 12.98
CA GLY A 123 1.53 19.08 14.09
C GLY A 123 0.42 18.46 14.93
N SER A 124 -0.29 17.46 14.42
CA SER A 124 -1.48 16.84 15.06
C SER A 124 -1.37 15.34 15.27
N MET A 125 -0.42 14.66 14.62
CA MET A 125 -0.23 13.20 14.72
C MET A 125 1.24 12.81 14.53
N LEU A 126 1.61 11.61 15.01
CA LEU A 126 2.88 10.98 14.68
C LEU A 126 2.78 10.25 13.36
N PHE A 127 3.92 10.14 12.69
CA PHE A 127 4.11 9.31 11.51
C PHE A 127 5.21 8.28 11.72
N SER A 128 5.08 7.15 11.08
CA SER A 128 6.18 6.21 10.92
C SER A 128 7.25 6.76 9.98
N GLU A 129 8.38 6.05 9.87
CA GLU A 129 9.24 6.14 8.69
C GLU A 129 8.39 5.87 7.43
N PRO A 130 8.73 6.49 6.29
CA PRO A 130 7.97 6.32 5.07
C PRO A 130 8.08 4.90 4.50
N TYR A 131 6.98 4.40 3.93
CA TYR A 131 6.94 3.06 3.33
C TYR A 131 6.80 3.05 1.80
N ILE A 132 6.42 4.18 1.18
CA ILE A 132 6.36 4.36 -0.28
C ILE A 132 6.53 5.83 -0.66
N ASN A 133 7.11 6.08 -1.84
CA ASN A 133 7.17 7.42 -2.43
C ASN A 133 6.00 7.62 -3.39
N ASN A 134 5.55 8.87 -3.49
CA ASN A 134 4.46 9.31 -4.35
C ASN A 134 4.77 10.67 -4.97
N TYR A 135 3.99 11.07 -5.96
CA TYR A 135 4.00 12.39 -6.58
C TYR A 135 2.56 12.81 -6.88
N GLN A 136 2.33 14.08 -7.13
CA GLN A 136 1.05 14.52 -7.66
C GLN A 136 1.02 14.39 -9.18
N ALA A 137 -0.11 13.91 -9.72
CA ALA A 137 -0.29 13.65 -11.15
C ALA A 137 -1.60 14.23 -11.68
N VAL A 138 -1.61 14.53 -12.97
CA VAL A 138 -2.78 14.94 -13.73
C VAL A 138 -3.18 13.83 -14.67
N VAL A 139 -4.42 13.37 -14.54
CA VAL A 139 -5.03 12.38 -15.44
C VAL A 139 -6.13 13.06 -16.27
N VAL A 140 -6.14 12.75 -17.56
CA VAL A 140 -7.15 13.22 -18.50
C VAL A 140 -7.73 12.07 -19.32
N ASN A 141 -8.84 12.30 -20.01
CA ASN A 141 -9.35 11.33 -20.97
C ASN A 141 -8.35 11.13 -22.13
N LYS A 142 -8.30 9.91 -22.66
CA LYS A 142 -7.33 9.51 -23.71
C LYS A 142 -7.43 10.32 -25.00
N ASP A 143 -8.61 10.85 -25.30
CA ASP A 143 -8.89 11.70 -26.45
C ASP A 143 -8.62 13.19 -26.21
N PHE A 144 -8.13 13.55 -25.03
CA PHE A 144 -7.76 14.91 -24.69
C PHE A 144 -6.69 15.44 -25.67
N ALA A 145 -7.06 16.46 -26.45
CA ALA A 145 -6.20 17.00 -27.50
C ALA A 145 -5.16 18.04 -26.99
N GLY A 146 -5.26 18.44 -25.73
CA GLY A 146 -4.38 19.42 -25.13
C GLY A 146 -3.01 18.85 -24.74
N LYS A 147 -2.16 19.73 -24.22
CA LYS A 147 -0.85 19.35 -23.65
C LYS A 147 -0.77 19.89 -22.24
N ILE A 148 -0.42 19.04 -21.30
CA ILE A 148 -0.21 19.40 -19.88
C ILE A 148 1.25 19.07 -19.55
N GLY A 149 2.05 20.07 -19.23
CA GLY A 149 3.43 19.93 -18.81
C GLY A 149 3.69 20.52 -17.42
N SER A 150 2.64 21.09 -16.79
CA SER A 150 2.64 21.63 -15.44
C SER A 150 1.22 21.81 -14.93
N PHE A 151 1.06 22.03 -13.62
CA PHE A 151 -0.27 22.40 -13.06
C PHE A 151 -0.80 23.75 -13.58
N LEU A 152 0.06 24.63 -14.08
CA LEU A 152 -0.36 25.91 -14.67
C LEU A 152 -1.15 25.72 -15.98
N ASP A 153 -0.95 24.60 -16.67
CA ASP A 153 -1.67 24.28 -17.90
C ASP A 153 -3.14 23.87 -17.64
N LEU A 154 -3.51 23.68 -16.37
CA LEU A 154 -4.90 23.42 -15.94
C LEU A 154 -5.74 24.71 -15.89
N ASN A 155 -5.20 25.85 -16.32
CA ASN A 155 -5.91 27.12 -16.33
C ASN A 155 -7.16 27.07 -17.21
N ASN A 156 -8.30 27.54 -16.68
CA ASN A 156 -9.66 27.49 -17.25
C ASN A 156 -10.28 26.09 -17.43
N MET A 157 -9.73 25.09 -16.74
CA MET A 157 -10.25 23.72 -16.74
C MET A 157 -11.17 23.45 -15.54
N ALA A 158 -12.05 22.46 -15.67
CA ALA A 158 -12.76 21.83 -14.58
C ALA A 158 -11.91 20.64 -14.06
N ILE A 159 -11.58 20.65 -12.78
CA ILE A 159 -10.66 19.69 -12.16
C ILE A 159 -11.38 18.95 -11.03
N ALA A 160 -11.37 17.62 -11.05
CA ALA A 160 -11.83 16.83 -9.91
C ALA A 160 -10.64 16.45 -9.00
N VAL A 161 -10.88 16.51 -7.71
CA VAL A 161 -9.96 16.08 -6.65
C VAL A 161 -10.75 15.36 -5.56
N GLN A 162 -10.11 14.48 -4.80
CA GLN A 162 -10.71 14.02 -3.56
C GLN A 162 -10.50 15.07 -2.47
N LYS A 163 -11.57 15.42 -1.77
CA LYS A 163 -11.63 16.44 -0.73
C LYS A 163 -10.62 16.18 0.39
N GLU A 164 -9.96 17.24 0.89
CA GLU A 164 -9.02 17.21 2.01
C GLU A 164 -7.77 16.33 1.79
N THR A 165 -7.49 15.94 0.54
CA THR A 165 -6.22 15.32 0.16
C THR A 165 -5.16 16.39 -0.17
N THR A 166 -3.91 15.97 -0.32
CA THR A 166 -2.83 16.86 -0.80
C THR A 166 -3.11 17.38 -2.21
N SER A 167 -3.80 16.60 -3.06
CA SER A 167 -4.28 17.04 -4.38
C SER A 167 -5.27 18.20 -4.28
N ASP A 168 -6.23 18.12 -3.37
CA ASP A 168 -7.22 19.19 -3.14
C ASP A 168 -6.56 20.46 -2.60
N ILE A 169 -5.69 20.30 -1.61
CA ILE A 169 -4.93 21.41 -1.03
C ILE A 169 -4.09 22.09 -2.11
N LEU A 170 -3.36 21.34 -2.92
CA LEU A 170 -2.53 21.83 -4.00
C LEU A 170 -3.34 22.65 -5.02
N MET A 171 -4.43 22.09 -5.54
CA MET A 171 -5.25 22.75 -6.54
C MET A 171 -5.99 23.96 -5.97
N SER A 172 -6.48 23.87 -4.74
CA SER A 172 -7.09 24.99 -4.04
C SER A 172 -6.11 26.15 -3.83
N ASP A 173 -4.83 25.85 -3.54
CA ASP A 173 -3.79 26.89 -3.42
C ASP A 173 -3.50 27.57 -4.78
N TYR A 174 -3.36 26.80 -5.86
CA TYR A 174 -3.18 27.36 -7.20
C TYR A 174 -4.33 28.31 -7.62
N VAL A 175 -5.57 27.97 -7.25
CA VAL A 175 -6.74 28.84 -7.51
C VAL A 175 -6.75 30.04 -6.57
N SER A 176 -6.53 29.85 -5.27
CA SER A 176 -6.62 30.92 -4.26
C SER A 176 -5.55 32.00 -4.42
N THR A 177 -4.36 31.61 -4.87
CA THR A 177 -3.25 32.53 -5.18
C THR A 177 -3.40 33.22 -6.53
N GLY A 178 -4.39 32.82 -7.35
CA GLY A 178 -4.59 33.33 -8.70
C GLY A 178 -3.56 32.83 -9.71
N SER A 179 -2.80 31.78 -9.38
CA SER A 179 -1.85 31.14 -10.30
C SER A 179 -2.55 30.53 -11.50
N ILE A 180 -3.76 29.97 -11.28
CA ILE A 180 -4.69 29.53 -12.33
C ILE A 180 -6.11 29.98 -12.00
N THR A 181 -6.94 30.01 -13.03
CA THR A 181 -8.40 30.10 -12.92
C THR A 181 -8.96 28.73 -13.27
N ALA A 182 -9.52 28.00 -12.30
CA ALA A 182 -10.09 26.67 -12.54
C ALA A 182 -11.33 26.46 -11.66
N THR A 183 -12.18 25.52 -12.06
CA THR A 183 -13.30 25.06 -11.23
C THR A 183 -12.89 23.75 -10.56
N ILE A 184 -12.87 23.73 -9.23
CA ILE A 184 -12.54 22.53 -8.47
C ILE A 184 -13.82 21.78 -8.10
N SER A 185 -13.92 20.52 -8.49
CA SER A 185 -14.92 19.55 -8.03
C SER A 185 -14.29 18.67 -6.95
N ALA A 186 -14.44 19.07 -5.68
CA ALA A 186 -13.98 18.30 -4.55
C ALA A 186 -14.99 17.20 -4.19
N ASN A 187 -14.58 15.94 -4.29
CA ASN A 187 -15.44 14.77 -4.11
C ASN A 187 -15.05 14.00 -2.86
N GLU A 188 -16.01 13.32 -2.23
CA GLU A 188 -15.76 12.47 -1.06
C GLU A 188 -14.87 11.25 -1.39
N LYS A 189 -14.88 10.78 -2.64
CA LYS A 189 -14.15 9.60 -3.09
C LYS A 189 -13.41 9.83 -4.40
N VAL A 190 -12.20 9.27 -4.49
CA VAL A 190 -11.40 9.28 -5.72
C VAL A 190 -12.12 8.60 -6.89
N THR A 191 -12.89 7.54 -6.64
CA THR A 191 -13.69 6.85 -7.65
C THR A 191 -14.70 7.77 -8.33
N THR A 192 -15.28 8.72 -7.59
CA THR A 192 -16.19 9.74 -8.13
C THR A 192 -15.45 10.70 -9.06
N CYS A 193 -14.20 11.08 -8.74
CA CYS A 193 -13.38 11.94 -9.59
C CYS A 193 -13.17 11.31 -10.98
N PHE A 194 -12.79 10.02 -11.00
CA PHE A 194 -12.61 9.29 -12.27
C PHE A 194 -13.92 9.06 -13.02
N THR A 195 -15.04 8.87 -12.32
CA THR A 195 -16.37 8.79 -12.96
C THR A 195 -16.74 10.11 -13.64
N GLN A 196 -16.50 11.25 -13.00
CA GLN A 196 -16.72 12.57 -13.58
C GLN A 196 -15.83 12.80 -14.81
N LEU A 197 -14.56 12.38 -14.75
CA LEU A 197 -13.66 12.46 -15.89
C LEU A 197 -14.14 11.60 -17.06
N GLU A 198 -14.54 10.36 -16.82
CA GLU A 198 -15.07 9.44 -17.84
C GLU A 198 -16.34 10.01 -18.53
N ASN A 199 -17.21 10.65 -17.73
CA ASN A 199 -18.44 11.28 -18.24
C ASN A 199 -18.19 12.62 -18.95
N GLY A 200 -16.97 13.18 -18.90
CA GLY A 200 -16.67 14.52 -19.43
C GLY A 200 -17.28 15.67 -18.62
N GLU A 201 -17.59 15.42 -17.35
CA GLU A 201 -18.07 16.44 -16.40
C GLU A 201 -16.93 17.33 -15.90
N VAL A 202 -15.70 16.80 -15.94
CA VAL A 202 -14.45 17.52 -15.66
C VAL A 202 -13.44 17.24 -16.76
N ASP A 203 -12.45 18.13 -16.90
CA ASP A 203 -11.40 18.03 -17.91
C ASP A 203 -10.20 17.21 -17.41
N ALA A 204 -9.98 17.20 -16.09
CA ALA A 204 -8.84 16.52 -15.47
C ALA A 204 -9.17 16.01 -14.05
N VAL A 205 -8.44 15.00 -13.62
CA VAL A 205 -8.33 14.58 -12.21
C VAL A 205 -6.91 14.87 -11.76
N VAL A 206 -6.75 15.53 -10.60
CA VAL A 206 -5.46 15.62 -9.91
C VAL A 206 -5.48 14.66 -8.73
N VAL A 207 -4.47 13.78 -8.67
CA VAL A 207 -4.45 12.64 -7.76
C VAL A 207 -3.01 12.14 -7.57
N ASP A 208 -2.79 11.34 -6.56
CA ASP A 208 -1.54 10.61 -6.36
C ASP A 208 -1.11 9.85 -7.60
N SER A 209 0.17 9.95 -7.97
CA SER A 209 0.72 9.30 -9.17
C SER A 209 0.56 7.78 -9.15
N THR A 210 0.67 7.20 -7.97
CA THR A 210 0.49 5.77 -7.71
C THR A 210 -0.96 5.32 -7.94
N VAL A 211 -1.94 6.14 -7.53
CA VAL A 211 -3.36 5.91 -7.79
C VAL A 211 -3.66 6.11 -9.28
N ALA A 212 -3.10 7.15 -9.91
CA ALA A 212 -3.21 7.34 -11.36
C ALA A 212 -2.75 6.09 -12.11
N ASP A 213 -1.58 5.53 -11.76
CA ASP A 213 -1.03 4.34 -12.40
C ASP A 213 -1.94 3.12 -12.24
N GLY A 214 -2.53 2.91 -11.07
CA GLY A 214 -3.52 1.86 -10.82
C GLY A 214 -4.79 2.00 -11.69
N TYR A 215 -5.32 3.22 -11.79
CA TYR A 215 -6.48 3.50 -12.66
C TYR A 215 -6.18 3.32 -14.14
N LEU A 216 -5.00 3.75 -14.59
CA LEU A 216 -4.57 3.58 -15.97
C LEU A 216 -4.38 2.09 -16.31
N ALA A 217 -3.77 1.32 -15.42
CA ALA A 217 -3.59 -0.12 -15.61
C ALA A 217 -4.95 -0.85 -15.76
N SER A 218 -5.95 -0.43 -14.98
CA SER A 218 -7.30 -1.00 -15.02
C SER A 218 -8.15 -0.47 -16.18
N ASN A 219 -7.83 0.71 -16.72
CA ASN A 219 -8.61 1.41 -17.76
C ASN A 219 -7.70 1.97 -18.88
N PRO A 220 -6.90 1.14 -19.55
CA PRO A 220 -5.85 1.60 -20.49
C PRO A 220 -6.39 2.31 -21.73
N ASP A 221 -7.68 2.12 -22.04
CA ASP A 221 -8.34 2.71 -23.20
C ASP A 221 -9.10 4.00 -22.88
N LYS A 222 -9.26 4.35 -21.59
CA LYS A 222 -10.04 5.51 -21.16
C LYS A 222 -9.19 6.72 -20.81
N PHE A 223 -8.11 6.52 -20.06
CA PHE A 223 -7.35 7.58 -19.43
C PHE A 223 -5.88 7.60 -19.84
N VAL A 224 -5.25 8.76 -19.64
CA VAL A 224 -3.81 8.95 -19.77
C VAL A 224 -3.32 9.87 -18.64
N LYS A 225 -2.18 9.53 -18.05
CA LYS A 225 -1.45 10.42 -17.15
C LYS A 225 -0.72 11.46 -18.01
N ALA A 226 -1.28 12.68 -18.05
CA ALA A 226 -0.80 13.76 -18.88
C ALA A 226 0.44 14.44 -18.29
N PHE A 227 0.53 14.49 -16.95
CA PHE A 227 1.63 15.11 -16.21
C PHE A 227 1.84 14.41 -14.87
N GLN A 228 3.06 14.42 -14.38
CA GLN A 228 3.45 14.04 -13.03
C GLN A 228 4.53 15.04 -12.56
N ASP A 229 4.34 15.61 -11.38
CA ASP A 229 5.29 16.54 -10.81
C ASP A 229 6.38 15.80 -10.02
N GLU A 230 7.53 15.59 -10.64
CA GLU A 230 8.67 14.94 -10.00
C GLU A 230 9.52 15.89 -9.15
N SER A 231 9.20 17.19 -9.14
CA SER A 231 9.95 18.19 -8.37
C SER A 231 9.60 18.20 -6.89
N GLU A 232 8.40 17.75 -6.54
CA GLU A 232 7.87 17.74 -5.17
C GLU A 232 7.46 16.32 -4.77
N PRO A 233 8.42 15.46 -4.37
CA PRO A 233 8.12 14.10 -3.95
C PRO A 233 7.35 14.09 -2.62
N GLU A 234 6.32 13.27 -2.55
CA GLU A 234 5.57 12.94 -1.35
C GLU A 234 5.98 11.57 -0.82
N GLN A 235 5.73 11.34 0.45
CA GLN A 235 5.99 10.05 1.10
C GLN A 235 4.78 9.65 1.94
N PHE A 236 4.36 8.39 1.87
CA PHE A 236 3.31 7.89 2.73
C PHE A 236 3.87 7.23 3.99
N GLY A 237 3.18 7.45 5.10
CA GLY A 237 3.52 6.90 6.41
C GLY A 237 2.29 6.46 7.18
N VAL A 238 2.51 5.61 8.17
CA VAL A 238 1.47 5.22 9.13
C VAL A 238 1.24 6.37 10.08
N ALA A 239 -0.01 6.85 10.16
CA ALA A 239 -0.39 7.92 11.09
C ALA A 239 -0.93 7.36 12.40
N MET A 240 -0.53 7.95 13.54
CA MET A 240 -0.91 7.51 14.88
C MET A 240 -0.99 8.67 15.86
N ALA A 241 -1.57 8.43 17.04
CA ALA A 241 -1.75 9.46 18.07
C ALA A 241 -0.40 10.06 18.53
N LEU A 242 -0.37 11.39 18.77
CA LEU A 242 0.85 12.14 19.15
C LEU A 242 1.57 11.57 20.37
N ASP A 243 0.85 10.94 21.29
CA ASP A 243 1.40 10.39 22.52
C ASP A 243 1.81 8.90 22.42
N ASN A 244 1.49 8.23 21.29
CA ASN A 244 1.79 6.80 21.11
C ASN A 244 3.17 6.55 20.48
N THR A 245 4.21 7.11 21.11
CA THR A 245 5.60 6.99 20.64
C THR A 245 6.12 5.55 20.71
N ALA A 246 5.57 4.71 21.60
CA ALA A 246 5.93 3.30 21.68
C ALA A 246 5.43 2.53 20.43
N LEU A 247 4.21 2.79 19.97
CA LEU A 247 3.70 2.20 18.73
C LEU A 247 4.49 2.69 17.52
N GLN A 248 4.85 3.99 17.48
CA GLN A 248 5.70 4.54 16.42
C GLN A 248 7.04 3.79 16.34
N ALA A 249 7.71 3.60 17.46
CA ALA A 249 8.99 2.90 17.51
C ALA A 249 8.87 1.44 17.04
N ALA A 250 7.82 0.74 17.48
CA ALA A 250 7.54 -0.64 17.08
C ALA A 250 7.23 -0.75 15.58
N ILE A 251 6.42 0.15 15.03
CA ILE A 251 6.11 0.20 13.59
C ILE A 251 7.38 0.49 12.79
N ASN A 252 8.21 1.45 13.21
CA ASN A 252 9.45 1.77 12.51
C ASN A 252 10.44 0.59 12.49
N GLU A 253 10.55 -0.14 13.58
CA GLU A 253 11.35 -1.37 13.62
C GLU A 253 10.80 -2.42 12.64
N ALA A 254 9.49 -2.63 12.63
CA ALA A 254 8.84 -3.54 11.69
C ALA A 254 9.05 -3.13 10.23
N ILE A 255 8.93 -1.83 9.90
CA ILE A 255 9.21 -1.30 8.56
C ILE A 255 10.66 -1.59 8.16
N ALA A 256 11.64 -1.38 9.07
CA ALA A 256 13.04 -1.68 8.79
C ALA A 256 13.27 -3.17 8.50
N GLN A 257 12.61 -4.08 9.24
CA GLN A 257 12.66 -5.52 9.01
C GLN A 257 12.06 -5.87 7.64
N LEU A 258 10.85 -5.38 7.33
CA LEU A 258 10.15 -5.60 6.06
C LEU A 258 10.97 -5.07 4.87
N THR A 259 11.61 -3.92 5.03
CA THR A 259 12.53 -3.36 4.01
C THR A 259 13.71 -4.29 3.77
N SER A 260 14.34 -4.78 4.84
CA SER A 260 15.50 -5.69 4.71
C SER A 260 15.15 -7.04 4.08
N GLU A 261 13.90 -7.44 4.15
CA GLU A 261 13.35 -8.68 3.57
C GLU A 261 12.89 -8.49 2.10
N GLY A 262 12.90 -7.27 1.57
CA GLY A 262 12.45 -6.96 0.22
C GLY A 262 10.92 -6.95 0.07
N PHE A 263 10.18 -6.83 1.18
CA PHE A 263 8.72 -6.83 1.16
C PHE A 263 8.16 -5.70 0.29
N PHE A 264 8.65 -4.47 0.47
CA PHE A 264 8.10 -3.31 -0.23
C PHE A 264 8.34 -3.37 -1.73
N GLU A 265 9.53 -3.81 -2.18
CA GLU A 265 9.82 -4.02 -3.59
C GLU A 265 8.89 -5.07 -4.20
N ALA A 266 8.67 -6.18 -3.52
CA ALA A 266 7.77 -7.23 -3.98
C ALA A 266 6.31 -6.75 -4.01
N ASN A 267 5.87 -6.01 -2.99
CA ASN A 267 4.51 -5.47 -2.90
C ASN A 267 4.23 -4.41 -3.98
N VAL A 268 5.21 -3.51 -4.24
CA VAL A 268 5.15 -2.57 -5.39
C VAL A 268 5.06 -3.33 -6.71
N ALA A 269 5.91 -4.34 -6.93
CA ALA A 269 5.88 -5.12 -8.17
C ALA A 269 4.53 -5.83 -8.37
N TYR A 270 3.91 -6.28 -7.30
CA TYR A 270 2.61 -6.96 -7.36
C TYR A 270 1.45 -6.01 -7.66
N TRP A 271 1.37 -4.87 -6.98
CA TRP A 271 0.23 -3.96 -7.09
C TRP A 271 0.35 -2.93 -8.21
N PHE A 272 1.57 -2.47 -8.53
CA PHE A 272 1.83 -1.41 -9.51
C PHE A 272 2.57 -1.91 -10.78
N GLY A 273 3.12 -3.11 -10.77
CA GLY A 273 3.94 -3.67 -11.87
C GLY A 273 3.13 -4.32 -13.00
N LYS A 274 1.83 -4.10 -13.10
CA LYS A 274 0.95 -4.74 -14.10
C LYS A 274 0.85 -3.93 -15.38
#